data_04975b9c139378df07dc8ead34c093c0
#
_entry.id   04975b9c139378df07dc8ead34c093c0
#
_cell.length_a   1.000
_cell.length_b   1.000
_cell.length_c   1.000
_cell.angle_alpha   90.00
_cell.angle_beta   90.00
_cell.angle_gamma   90.00
#
_symmetry.space_group_name_H-M   'P 1'
#
loop_
_entity.id
_entity.type
_entity.pdbx_description
1 polymer ?
#
loop_
_entity_poly.entity_id
_entity_poly.type
_entity_poly.pdbx_seq_one_letter_code
_entity_poly.pdbx_strand_id
1 'polypeptide(L)'
;MYTGLQCFDLAFNLFGFNPKILIAPGYSSINAIATELIAKADKYRAHALLDAPAGTTVAVALAGRGPSGAINFYTSSKRAILCYPMVKAYDAYSNANQDRPYSQFLAGVIAATDNEDGYWFSPSNREIKGILGVERTITWAVNKSDTSANLLNEKGIVTVATGYGTGIRTWGNRSAAFPTSTSPSNFIAVQRT
;
A
#
# COMPACT_ATOMS: atom_id res chain seq x y z
N MET A 1 -30.45 -4.77 1.50
CA MET A 1 -29.70 -4.17 0.38
C MET A 1 -28.24 -4.06 0.80
N TYR A 2 -27.31 -4.53 -0.02
CA TYR A 2 -25.87 -4.39 0.26
C TYR A 2 -25.41 -2.99 -0.14
N THR A 3 -24.69 -2.30 0.73
CA THR A 3 -24.21 -0.92 0.50
C THR A 3 -22.72 -0.80 0.89
N GLY A 4 -22.00 0.10 0.24
CA GLY A 4 -20.59 0.34 0.52
C GLY A 4 -19.73 -0.92 0.33
N LEU A 5 -18.82 -1.18 1.27
CA LEU A 5 -17.90 -2.33 1.21
C LEU A 5 -18.60 -3.70 1.27
N GLN A 6 -19.87 -3.77 1.69
CA GLN A 6 -20.64 -5.00 1.66
C GLN A 6 -20.95 -5.48 0.24
N CYS A 7 -20.90 -4.59 -0.76
CA CYS A 7 -21.12 -4.96 -2.16
C CYS A 7 -20.07 -5.98 -2.67
N PHE A 8 -18.90 -6.04 -2.06
CA PHE A 8 -17.89 -7.06 -2.41
C PHE A 8 -18.37 -8.49 -2.17
N ASP A 9 -19.34 -8.70 -1.26
CA ASP A 9 -19.90 -10.02 -0.97
C ASP A 9 -20.69 -10.59 -2.16
N LEU A 10 -21.14 -9.74 -3.09
CA LEU A 10 -21.84 -10.14 -4.30
C LEU A 10 -20.90 -10.44 -5.47
N ALA A 11 -19.60 -10.13 -5.36
CA ALA A 11 -18.67 -10.19 -6.49
C ALA A 11 -18.63 -11.57 -7.12
N PHE A 12 -18.56 -12.64 -6.31
CA PHE A 12 -18.50 -13.99 -6.82
C PHE A 12 -19.80 -14.39 -7.56
N ASN A 13 -20.95 -14.01 -7.04
CA ASN A 13 -22.25 -14.33 -7.65
C ASN A 13 -22.48 -13.56 -8.96
N LEU A 14 -21.96 -12.33 -9.04
CA LEU A 14 -22.17 -11.47 -10.21
C LEU A 14 -21.12 -11.70 -11.32
N PHE A 15 -19.87 -11.99 -10.93
CA PHE A 15 -18.73 -11.98 -11.85
C PHE A 15 -17.96 -13.30 -11.89
N GLY A 16 -18.27 -14.27 -11.02
CA GLY A 16 -17.59 -15.56 -10.93
C GLY A 16 -16.21 -15.54 -10.28
N PHE A 17 -15.78 -14.41 -9.68
CA PHE A 17 -14.50 -14.28 -8.99
C PHE A 17 -14.58 -13.34 -7.79
N ASN A 18 -13.67 -13.52 -6.82
CA ASN A 18 -13.51 -12.61 -5.70
C ASN A 18 -12.38 -11.60 -5.97
N PRO A 19 -12.52 -10.35 -5.52
CA PRO A 19 -11.46 -9.35 -5.65
C PRO A 19 -10.21 -9.79 -4.87
N LYS A 20 -9.02 -9.52 -5.42
CA LYS A 20 -7.73 -9.86 -4.81
C LYS A 20 -6.97 -8.63 -4.30
N ILE A 21 -7.35 -7.45 -4.74
CA ILE A 21 -6.79 -6.18 -4.30
C ILE A 21 -7.95 -5.28 -3.89
N LEU A 22 -7.96 -4.83 -2.65
CA LEU A 22 -8.99 -3.96 -2.09
C LEU A 22 -8.38 -2.61 -1.75
N ILE A 23 -8.97 -1.54 -2.29
CA ILE A 23 -8.57 -0.16 -2.02
C ILE A 23 -9.79 0.67 -1.66
N ALA A 24 -9.62 1.66 -0.79
CA ALA A 24 -10.59 2.71 -0.53
C ALA A 24 -9.85 4.06 -0.46
N PRO A 25 -9.40 4.59 -1.63
CA PRO A 25 -8.58 5.78 -1.69
C PRO A 25 -9.28 6.98 -1.04
N GLY A 26 -8.56 7.73 -0.21
CA GLY A 26 -9.09 8.85 0.55
C GLY A 26 -9.89 8.47 1.81
N TYR A 27 -10.30 7.20 1.95
CA TYR A 27 -11.07 6.72 3.11
C TYR A 27 -10.34 5.66 3.93
N SER A 28 -9.33 5.00 3.37
CA SER A 28 -8.59 3.92 4.05
C SER A 28 -7.81 4.38 5.30
N SER A 29 -7.61 5.68 5.47
CA SER A 29 -7.06 6.30 6.69
C SER A 29 -8.05 6.32 7.86
N ILE A 30 -9.35 6.11 7.62
CA ILE A 30 -10.39 6.05 8.65
C ILE A 30 -10.40 4.64 9.24
N ASN A 31 -10.25 4.55 10.58
CA ASN A 31 -10.08 3.27 11.28
C ASN A 31 -11.18 2.24 10.98
N ALA A 32 -12.45 2.66 11.02
CA ALA A 32 -13.58 1.77 10.76
C ALA A 32 -13.53 1.18 9.33
N ILE A 33 -13.15 2.01 8.34
CA ILE A 33 -13.05 1.56 6.94
C ILE A 33 -11.84 0.65 6.75
N ALA A 34 -10.69 0.98 7.35
CA ALA A 34 -9.50 0.14 7.30
C ALA A 34 -9.75 -1.24 7.92
N THR A 35 -10.43 -1.28 9.06
CA THR A 35 -10.77 -2.55 9.74
C THR A 35 -11.69 -3.41 8.88
N GLU A 36 -12.71 -2.83 8.26
CA GLU A 36 -13.62 -3.55 7.36
C GLU A 36 -12.91 -4.02 6.08
N LEU A 37 -12.02 -3.20 5.51
CA LEU A 37 -11.19 -3.61 4.36
C LEU A 37 -10.32 -4.82 4.70
N ILE A 38 -9.69 -4.83 5.88
CA ILE A 38 -8.88 -5.96 6.36
C ILE A 38 -9.74 -7.20 6.53
N ALA A 39 -10.93 -7.08 7.16
CA ALA A 39 -11.86 -8.20 7.35
C ALA A 39 -12.31 -8.80 5.99
N LYS A 40 -12.62 -7.94 5.00
CA LYS A 40 -12.93 -8.39 3.64
C LYS A 40 -11.72 -9.05 2.95
N ALA A 41 -10.51 -8.48 3.15
CA ALA A 41 -9.29 -9.06 2.60
C ALA A 41 -9.02 -10.46 3.18
N ASP A 42 -9.22 -10.67 4.46
CA ASP A 42 -9.12 -11.99 5.08
C ASP A 42 -10.15 -12.97 4.51
N LYS A 43 -11.40 -12.53 4.38
CA LYS A 43 -12.51 -13.33 3.83
C LYS A 43 -12.24 -13.82 2.40
N TYR A 44 -11.71 -12.95 1.53
CA TYR A 44 -11.51 -13.25 0.10
C TYR A 44 -10.09 -13.71 -0.23
N ARG A 45 -9.20 -13.83 0.76
CA ARG A 45 -7.76 -14.03 0.55
C ARG A 45 -7.22 -12.97 -0.41
N ALA A 46 -7.57 -11.71 -0.14
CA ALA A 46 -7.16 -10.52 -0.85
C ALA A 46 -6.12 -9.72 -0.06
N HIS A 47 -5.67 -8.60 -0.60
CA HIS A 47 -4.89 -7.60 0.13
C HIS A 47 -5.66 -6.29 0.23
N ALA A 48 -5.69 -5.72 1.44
CA ALA A 48 -6.20 -4.37 1.71
C ALA A 48 -5.03 -3.38 1.69
N LEU A 49 -5.07 -2.39 0.83
CA LEU A 49 -4.09 -1.32 0.77
C LEU A 49 -4.59 -0.13 1.58
N LEU A 50 -3.83 0.28 2.59
CA LEU A 50 -4.19 1.33 3.54
C LEU A 50 -3.24 2.51 3.39
N ASP A 51 -3.78 3.69 3.10
CA ASP A 51 -3.00 4.91 2.91
C ASP A 51 -2.80 5.68 4.21
N ALA A 52 -1.63 6.29 4.34
CA ALA A 52 -1.45 7.36 5.31
C ALA A 52 -2.26 8.61 4.90
N PRO A 53 -2.78 9.39 5.87
CA PRO A 53 -3.40 10.68 5.58
C PRO A 53 -2.42 11.65 4.90
N ALA A 54 -2.95 12.59 4.13
CA ALA A 54 -2.17 13.69 3.56
C ALA A 54 -1.42 14.46 4.65
N GLY A 55 -0.24 14.97 4.34
CA GLY A 55 0.59 15.73 5.29
C GLY A 55 1.36 14.88 6.30
N THR A 56 1.20 13.56 6.30
CA THR A 56 1.91 12.65 7.21
C THR A 56 3.43 12.78 7.02
N THR A 57 4.17 12.97 8.12
CA THR A 57 5.64 12.93 8.10
C THR A 57 6.15 11.51 8.28
N VAL A 58 7.41 11.25 7.92
CA VAL A 58 8.06 9.93 8.13
C VAL A 58 7.99 9.53 9.61
N ALA A 59 8.25 10.45 10.53
CA ALA A 59 8.18 10.18 11.96
C ALA A 59 6.77 9.77 12.42
N VAL A 60 5.74 10.46 11.93
CA VAL A 60 4.34 10.12 12.21
C VAL A 60 3.94 8.78 11.61
N ALA A 61 4.41 8.48 10.39
CA ALA A 61 4.17 7.17 9.76
C ALA A 61 4.79 6.03 10.57
N LEU A 62 6.04 6.19 11.04
CA LEU A 62 6.71 5.22 11.90
C LEU A 62 6.02 5.07 13.26
N ALA A 63 5.64 6.18 13.91
CA ALA A 63 4.90 6.19 15.17
C ALA A 63 3.51 5.55 15.03
N GLY A 64 2.89 5.67 13.85
CA GLY A 64 1.59 5.05 13.52
C GLY A 64 1.58 3.53 13.62
N ARG A 65 2.73 2.88 13.66
CA ARG A 65 2.86 1.44 13.93
C ARG A 65 2.73 1.08 15.40
N GLY A 66 2.72 2.07 16.29
CA GLY A 66 2.50 1.88 17.72
C GLY A 66 1.05 2.13 18.14
N PRO A 67 0.68 1.71 19.38
CA PRO A 67 -0.69 1.84 19.89
C PRO A 67 -1.15 3.29 20.08
N SER A 68 -0.21 4.22 20.23
CA SER A 68 -0.46 5.66 20.45
C SER A 68 -0.21 6.49 19.20
N GLY A 69 -0.09 5.89 18.03
CA GLY A 69 0.18 6.59 16.78
C GLY A 69 -1.00 7.49 16.37
N ALA A 70 -0.67 8.66 15.80
CA ALA A 70 -1.67 9.61 15.32
C ALA A 70 -2.40 9.15 14.04
N ILE A 71 -1.86 8.14 13.35
CA ILE A 71 -2.46 7.55 12.15
C ILE A 71 -2.75 6.06 12.35
N ASN A 72 -3.69 5.55 11.58
CA ASN A 72 -4.15 4.17 11.72
C ASN A 72 -3.29 3.16 10.95
N PHE A 73 -2.03 3.00 11.38
CA PHE A 73 -1.13 1.95 10.89
C PHE A 73 -0.88 0.84 11.92
N TYR A 74 -1.55 0.90 13.08
CA TYR A 74 -1.43 -0.10 14.13
C TYR A 74 -2.28 -1.34 13.81
N THR A 75 -1.73 -2.19 12.96
CA THR A 75 -2.30 -3.49 12.61
C THR A 75 -1.17 -4.49 12.35
N SER A 76 -1.41 -5.76 12.67
CA SER A 76 -0.49 -6.87 12.38
C SER A 76 -1.09 -7.85 11.35
N SER A 77 -2.09 -7.42 10.59
CA SER A 77 -2.69 -8.26 9.57
C SER A 77 -1.71 -8.54 8.43
N LYS A 78 -1.56 -9.80 8.08
CA LYS A 78 -0.78 -10.23 6.92
C LYS A 78 -1.44 -9.87 5.58
N ARG A 79 -2.72 -9.48 5.61
CA ARG A 79 -3.49 -9.04 4.44
C ARG A 79 -3.50 -7.54 4.26
N ALA A 80 -2.97 -6.76 5.20
CA ALA A 80 -2.86 -5.31 5.09
C ALA A 80 -1.50 -4.91 4.51
N ILE A 81 -1.52 -3.99 3.54
CA ILE A 81 -0.35 -3.33 2.97
C ILE A 81 -0.45 -1.86 3.33
N LEU A 82 0.53 -1.35 4.08
CA LEU A 82 0.57 0.04 4.51
C LEU A 82 1.29 0.88 3.47
N CYS A 83 0.64 1.90 2.95
CA CYS A 83 1.06 2.72 1.83
C CYS A 83 1.46 4.12 2.29
N TYR A 84 2.70 4.53 2.02
CA TYR A 84 3.23 5.85 2.35
C TYR A 84 4.42 6.22 1.42
N PRO A 85 4.58 7.47 1.01
CA PRO A 85 3.73 8.64 1.17
C PRO A 85 2.63 8.73 0.11
N MET A 86 1.86 9.83 0.10
CA MET A 86 1.05 10.17 -1.07
C MET A 86 1.93 10.47 -2.28
N VAL A 87 1.42 10.25 -3.48
CA VAL A 87 2.11 10.50 -4.75
C VAL A 87 1.48 11.68 -5.46
N LYS A 88 2.30 12.43 -6.22
CA LYS A 88 1.85 13.54 -7.05
C LYS A 88 1.52 13.04 -8.44
N ALA A 89 0.30 13.31 -8.89
CA ALA A 89 -0.15 13.02 -10.24
C ALA A 89 -0.89 14.21 -10.84
N TYR A 90 -0.84 14.32 -12.16
CA TYR A 90 -1.60 15.33 -12.87
C TYR A 90 -3.08 14.96 -12.86
N ASP A 91 -3.91 15.91 -12.46
CA ASP A 91 -5.36 15.80 -12.48
C ASP A 91 -5.93 16.64 -13.62
N ALA A 92 -6.44 15.98 -14.65
CA ALA A 92 -6.99 16.65 -15.83
C ALA A 92 -8.24 17.49 -15.52
N TYR A 93 -9.00 17.13 -14.48
CA TYR A 93 -10.20 17.87 -14.11
C TYR A 93 -9.87 19.23 -13.50
N SER A 94 -8.92 19.28 -12.58
CA SER A 94 -8.46 20.53 -11.94
C SER A 94 -7.34 21.24 -12.74
N ASN A 95 -6.82 20.61 -13.80
CA ASN A 95 -5.67 21.06 -14.59
C ASN A 95 -4.46 21.39 -13.70
N ALA A 96 -4.21 20.57 -12.68
CA ALA A 96 -3.16 20.78 -11.70
C ALA A 96 -2.56 19.47 -11.20
N ASN A 97 -1.34 19.56 -10.67
CA ASN A 97 -0.72 18.44 -9.95
C ASN A 97 -1.33 18.33 -8.55
N GLN A 98 -1.83 17.16 -8.21
CA GLN A 98 -2.45 16.89 -6.93
C GLN A 98 -1.80 15.70 -6.22
N ASP A 99 -1.81 15.75 -4.88
CA ASP A 99 -1.44 14.62 -4.06
C ASP A 99 -2.58 13.58 -4.07
N ARG A 100 -2.25 12.35 -4.45
CA ARG A 100 -3.19 11.23 -4.58
C ARG A 100 -2.76 10.08 -3.66
N PRO A 101 -3.73 9.33 -3.11
CA PRO A 101 -3.43 8.14 -2.30
C PRO A 101 -2.55 7.15 -3.06
N TYR A 102 -1.49 6.68 -2.39
CA TYR A 102 -0.52 5.78 -3.01
C TYR A 102 -1.14 4.42 -3.36
N SER A 103 -2.14 3.97 -2.60
CA SER A 103 -2.84 2.70 -2.83
C SER A 103 -3.35 2.53 -4.26
N GLN A 104 -3.81 3.60 -4.90
CA GLN A 104 -4.30 3.57 -6.29
C GLN A 104 -3.21 3.12 -7.27
N PHE A 105 -2.03 3.70 -7.12
CA PHE A 105 -0.89 3.41 -8.01
C PHE A 105 -0.24 2.07 -7.66
N LEU A 106 -0.11 1.76 -6.37
CA LEU A 106 0.42 0.47 -5.93
C LEU A 106 -0.48 -0.69 -6.40
N ALA A 107 -1.80 -0.53 -6.34
CA ALA A 107 -2.75 -1.51 -6.89
C ALA A 107 -2.53 -1.74 -8.39
N GLY A 108 -2.30 -0.65 -9.15
CA GLY A 108 -1.95 -0.73 -10.57
C GLY A 108 -0.63 -1.45 -10.82
N VAL A 109 0.42 -1.15 -10.02
CA VAL A 109 1.72 -1.84 -10.11
C VAL A 109 1.57 -3.33 -9.79
N ILE A 110 0.80 -3.69 -8.75
CA ILE A 110 0.53 -5.09 -8.41
C ILE A 110 -0.17 -5.78 -9.59
N ALA A 111 -1.23 -5.19 -10.14
CA ALA A 111 -1.97 -5.77 -11.25
C ALA A 111 -1.11 -5.91 -12.52
N ALA A 112 -0.26 -4.94 -12.83
CA ALA A 112 0.67 -5.01 -13.95
C ALA A 112 1.71 -6.13 -13.74
N THR A 113 2.29 -6.23 -12.53
CA THR A 113 3.23 -7.31 -12.19
C THR A 113 2.57 -8.69 -12.32
N ASP A 114 1.31 -8.81 -11.90
CA ASP A 114 0.56 -10.07 -12.03
C ASP A 114 0.37 -10.50 -13.47
N ASN A 115 0.12 -9.52 -14.33
CA ASN A 115 -0.11 -9.78 -15.76
C ASN A 115 1.20 -10.06 -16.53
N GLU A 116 2.30 -9.41 -16.13
CA GLU A 116 3.60 -9.52 -16.81
C GLU A 116 4.41 -10.73 -16.36
N ASP A 117 4.52 -10.92 -15.03
CA ASP A 117 5.43 -11.90 -14.43
C ASP A 117 4.70 -12.96 -13.59
N GLY A 118 3.45 -12.72 -13.23
CA GLY A 118 2.65 -13.60 -12.38
C GLY A 118 2.50 -13.11 -10.94
N TYR A 119 1.42 -13.55 -10.30
CA TYR A 119 1.03 -13.12 -8.95
C TYR A 119 2.01 -13.52 -7.83
N TRP A 120 2.97 -14.39 -8.09
CA TRP A 120 4.03 -14.81 -7.18
C TRP A 120 5.25 -13.88 -7.17
N PHE A 121 5.31 -12.92 -8.11
CA PHE A 121 6.39 -11.92 -8.11
C PHE A 121 6.11 -10.78 -7.13
N SER A 122 7.21 -10.20 -6.62
CA SER A 122 7.13 -9.05 -5.73
C SER A 122 6.78 -7.78 -6.50
N PRO A 123 5.84 -6.95 -5.99
CA PRO A 123 5.58 -5.62 -6.55
C PRO A 123 6.68 -4.61 -6.19
N SER A 124 7.66 -4.98 -5.37
CA SER A 124 8.76 -4.10 -4.99
C SER A 124 9.74 -3.88 -6.14
N ASN A 125 10.35 -2.70 -6.18
CA ASN A 125 11.29 -2.28 -7.23
C ASN A 125 10.67 -2.23 -8.64
N ARG A 126 9.38 -1.97 -8.74
CA ARG A 126 8.66 -1.73 -10.01
C ARG A 126 8.43 -0.24 -10.21
N GLU A 127 8.59 0.24 -11.43
CA GLU A 127 8.31 1.63 -11.77
C GLU A 127 6.83 1.97 -11.59
N ILE A 128 6.56 3.13 -10.98
CA ILE A 128 5.21 3.65 -10.82
C ILE A 128 4.94 4.61 -11.98
N LYS A 129 4.17 4.17 -12.95
CA LYS A 129 3.81 4.98 -14.11
C LYS A 129 2.72 6.00 -13.76
N GLY A 130 2.73 7.15 -14.43
CA GLY A 130 1.69 8.17 -14.30
C GLY A 130 1.82 9.08 -13.08
N ILE A 131 2.93 9.01 -12.33
CA ILE A 131 3.23 9.95 -11.25
C ILE A 131 4.34 10.92 -11.64
N LEU A 132 4.28 12.12 -11.07
CA LEU A 132 5.24 13.21 -11.30
C LEU A 132 6.19 13.40 -10.12
N GLY A 133 5.85 12.84 -8.97
CA GLY A 133 6.61 13.01 -7.74
C GLY A 133 5.92 12.36 -6.56
N VAL A 134 6.37 12.74 -5.37
CA VAL A 134 5.82 12.31 -4.09
C VAL A 134 5.56 13.52 -3.21
N GLU A 135 4.59 13.41 -2.30
CA GLU A 135 4.28 14.47 -1.33
C GLU A 135 5.47 14.76 -0.41
N ARG A 136 6.15 13.70 0.01
CA ARG A 136 7.31 13.77 0.91
C ARG A 136 8.50 13.06 0.30
N THR A 137 9.64 13.73 0.30
CA THR A 137 10.89 13.12 -0.16
C THR A 137 11.27 11.96 0.75
N ILE A 138 11.48 10.80 0.15
CA ILE A 138 11.97 9.59 0.81
C ILE A 138 13.44 9.42 0.47
N THR A 139 14.31 9.46 1.49
CA THR A 139 15.73 9.20 1.29
C THR A 139 15.95 7.70 1.07
N TRP A 140 16.76 7.37 0.07
CA TRP A 140 17.11 6.01 -0.27
C TRP A 140 18.58 5.93 -0.69
N ALA A 141 19.27 4.91 -0.23
CA ALA A 141 20.65 4.62 -0.65
C ALA A 141 20.95 3.14 -0.45
N VAL A 142 21.75 2.56 -1.35
CA VAL A 142 22.11 1.12 -1.34
C VAL A 142 22.89 0.74 -0.09
N ASN A 143 23.80 1.61 0.38
CA ASN A 143 24.76 1.29 1.43
C ASN A 143 24.49 2.00 2.77
N LYS A 144 23.26 2.47 3.00
CA LYS A 144 22.89 3.18 4.23
C LYS A 144 21.62 2.58 4.82
N SER A 145 21.69 2.15 6.08
CA SER A 145 20.55 1.61 6.82
C SER A 145 19.64 2.69 7.43
N ASP A 146 20.16 3.89 7.63
CA ASP A 146 19.48 5.03 8.27
C ASP A 146 18.61 5.86 7.33
N THR A 147 18.35 5.36 6.12
CA THR A 147 17.47 6.04 5.17
C THR A 147 15.99 5.90 5.53
N SER A 148 15.18 6.91 5.17
CA SER A 148 13.73 6.86 5.41
C SER A 148 13.08 5.63 4.80
N ALA A 149 13.52 5.20 3.62
CA ALA A 149 13.01 4.01 2.96
C ALA A 149 13.26 2.73 3.80
N ASN A 150 14.46 2.57 4.34
CA ASN A 150 14.79 1.42 5.19
C ASN A 150 14.01 1.44 6.50
N LEU A 151 13.96 2.58 7.19
CA LEU A 151 13.22 2.73 8.44
C LEU A 151 11.73 2.40 8.27
N LEU A 152 11.12 2.84 7.16
CA LEU A 152 9.73 2.51 6.84
C LEU A 152 9.55 1.00 6.57
N ASN A 153 10.44 0.41 5.79
CA ASN A 153 10.39 -1.03 5.50
C ASN A 153 10.61 -1.90 6.74
N GLU A 154 11.45 -1.48 7.68
CA GLU A 154 11.64 -2.14 8.98
C GLU A 154 10.37 -2.13 9.85
N LYS A 155 9.42 -1.28 9.52
CA LYS A 155 8.11 -1.21 10.15
C LYS A 155 6.99 -1.83 9.29
N GLY A 156 7.32 -2.48 8.17
CA GLY A 156 6.33 -3.10 7.28
C GLY A 156 5.49 -2.09 6.50
N ILE A 157 6.04 -0.90 6.25
CA ILE A 157 5.39 0.14 5.45
C ILE A 157 6.00 0.09 4.04
N VAL A 158 5.15 -0.05 3.03
CA VAL A 158 5.54 0.03 1.62
C VAL A 158 5.64 1.50 1.23
N THR A 159 6.78 1.85 0.67
CA THR A 159 7.12 3.22 0.31
C THR A 159 7.60 3.31 -1.14
N VAL A 160 8.25 4.40 -1.48
CA VAL A 160 8.83 4.65 -2.79
C VAL A 160 10.34 4.85 -2.68
N ALA A 161 11.04 4.54 -3.76
CA ALA A 161 12.45 4.85 -3.93
C ALA A 161 12.66 5.55 -5.27
N THR A 162 13.50 6.57 -5.30
CA THR A 162 13.89 7.26 -6.54
C THR A 162 15.31 6.83 -6.89
N GLY A 163 15.46 6.04 -7.96
CA GLY A 163 16.76 5.60 -8.45
C GLY A 163 17.30 6.49 -9.56
N TYR A 164 18.61 6.50 -9.76
CA TYR A 164 19.24 7.21 -10.87
C TYR A 164 18.75 6.68 -12.22
N GLY A 165 18.11 7.55 -13.01
CA GLY A 165 17.66 7.23 -14.35
C GLY A 165 16.51 6.23 -14.48
N THR A 166 15.91 5.79 -13.37
CA THR A 166 14.91 4.71 -13.39
C THR A 166 13.52 5.15 -12.90
N GLY A 167 13.29 6.44 -12.72
CA GLY A 167 12.00 6.96 -12.24
C GLY A 167 11.74 6.66 -10.76
N ILE A 168 10.49 6.83 -10.36
CA ILE A 168 10.02 6.54 -9.00
C ILE A 168 9.52 5.10 -8.98
N ARG A 169 10.01 4.32 -8.03
CA ARG A 169 9.70 2.90 -7.91
C ARG A 169 9.03 2.57 -6.59
N THR A 170 8.20 1.55 -6.59
CA THR A 170 7.69 0.94 -5.35
C THR A 170 8.85 0.35 -4.55
N TRP A 171 8.82 0.51 -3.21
CA TRP A 171 9.86 -0.03 -2.35
C TRP A 171 9.27 -0.67 -1.10
N GLY A 172 9.44 -1.97 -0.98
CA GLY A 172 8.94 -2.79 0.12
C GLY A 172 8.11 -3.97 -0.37
N ASN A 173 8.26 -5.12 0.29
CA ASN A 173 7.56 -6.37 -0.03
C ASN A 173 7.00 -7.02 1.23
N ARG A 174 6.72 -6.25 2.27
CA ARG A 174 6.22 -6.76 3.55
C ARG A 174 4.84 -6.22 3.85
N SER A 175 3.99 -7.10 4.38
CA SER A 175 2.68 -6.72 4.90
C SER A 175 2.80 -6.11 6.29
N ALA A 176 1.69 -5.61 6.82
CA ALA A 176 1.61 -5.05 8.16
C ALA A 176 1.86 -6.08 9.29
N ALA A 177 1.93 -7.37 8.98
CA ALA A 177 2.34 -8.39 9.95
C ALA A 177 3.80 -8.22 10.41
N PHE A 178 4.66 -7.63 9.57
CA PHE A 178 6.02 -7.29 9.97
C PHE A 178 6.04 -5.97 10.77
N PRO A 179 6.86 -5.79 11.82
CA PRO A 179 7.85 -6.73 12.36
C PRO A 179 7.31 -7.73 13.41
N THR A 180 6.02 -7.71 13.74
CA THR A 180 5.43 -8.61 14.74
C THR A 180 5.63 -10.08 14.35
N SER A 181 5.53 -10.38 13.06
CA SER A 181 5.84 -11.69 12.50
C SER A 181 7.05 -11.58 11.56
N THR A 182 8.04 -12.44 11.76
CA THR A 182 9.21 -12.59 10.87
C THR A 182 9.06 -13.77 9.90
N SER A 183 7.91 -14.48 9.95
CA SER A 183 7.61 -15.57 9.03
C SER A 183 7.63 -15.11 7.58
N PRO A 184 8.10 -15.94 6.62
CA PRO A 184 8.00 -15.65 5.19
C PRO A 184 6.59 -15.29 4.73
N SER A 185 5.55 -15.72 5.47
CA SER A 185 4.17 -15.35 5.19
C SER A 185 3.87 -13.85 5.34
N ASN A 186 4.79 -13.03 5.84
CA ASN A 186 4.63 -11.57 5.83
C ASN A 186 4.99 -10.92 4.48
N PHE A 187 5.65 -11.64 3.57
CA PHE A 187 5.92 -11.12 2.24
C PHE A 187 4.65 -11.08 1.39
N ILE A 188 4.44 -9.95 0.72
CA ILE A 188 3.27 -9.71 -0.12
C ILE A 188 3.16 -10.78 -1.21
N ALA A 189 4.27 -11.09 -1.89
CA ALA A 189 4.30 -12.12 -2.94
C ALA A 189 3.89 -13.50 -2.39
N VAL A 190 4.39 -13.90 -1.22
CA VAL A 190 4.05 -15.20 -0.59
C VAL A 190 2.59 -15.26 -0.14
N GLN A 191 2.03 -14.14 0.33
CA GLN A 191 0.63 -14.11 0.75
C GLN A 191 -0.37 -14.22 -0.41
N ARG A 192 0.09 -14.00 -1.62
CA ARG A 192 -0.74 -14.04 -2.85
C ARG A 192 -0.76 -15.43 -3.50
N THR A 193 0.21 -16.28 -3.17
CA THR A 193 0.22 -17.70 -3.52
C THR A 193 -0.64 -18.52 -2.57
#